data_79169e44bd59b24b88a12ff899c84833
#
_entry.id   79169e44bd59b24b88a12ff899c84833
#
_cell.length_a   1.000
_cell.length_b   1.000
_cell.length_c   1.000
_cell.angle_alpha   90.00
_cell.angle_beta   90.00
_cell.angle_gamma   90.00
#
_symmetry.space_group_name_H-M   'P 1'
#
loop_
_entity.id
_entity.type
_entity.pdbx_description
1 polymer ?
#
loop_
_entity_poly.entity_id
_entity_poly.type
_entity_poly.pdbx_seq_one_letter_code
_entity_poly.pdbx_strand_id
1 'polypeptide(L)'
;MSVPEGYLIDTNILLRLTRPLDSQHQLIKSTLRALDQEGQEFYFSLQNMAEYWNVSTHPIEQNGYGLLKAEIIKGVEEIELTMVLLADTDQVYSMWRQLVISHNVRGVQVHDARLVAIMQAYGLTRILTLNTGDFERFPDIVAVHPSQVLAASR
;
A
#
# COMPACT_ATOMS: atom_id res chain seq x y z
N MET A 1 -11.87 -8.57 -13.10
CA MET A 1 -10.96 -9.73 -12.93
C MET A 1 -10.55 -9.78 -11.46
N SER A 2 -10.71 -10.93 -10.82
CA SER A 2 -10.40 -11.06 -9.39
C SER A 2 -9.07 -11.76 -9.20
N VAL A 3 -8.35 -11.35 -8.17
CA VAL A 3 -7.14 -12.01 -7.68
C VAL A 3 -7.46 -12.75 -6.38
N PRO A 4 -6.60 -13.69 -5.94
CA PRO A 4 -6.76 -14.32 -4.62
C PRO A 4 -6.90 -13.29 -3.50
N GLU A 5 -7.61 -13.68 -2.45
CA GLU A 5 -7.88 -12.82 -1.30
C GLU A 5 -6.58 -12.34 -0.66
N GLY A 6 -6.54 -11.06 -0.33
CA GLY A 6 -5.36 -10.46 0.27
C GLY A 6 -5.52 -8.96 0.48
N TYR A 7 -4.37 -8.31 0.58
CA TYR A 7 -4.27 -6.89 0.92
C TYR A 7 -3.46 -6.14 -0.12
N LEU A 8 -3.95 -4.98 -0.53
CA LEU A 8 -3.06 -3.98 -1.13
C LEU A 8 -2.20 -3.41 0.00
N ILE A 9 -0.91 -3.30 -0.23
CA ILE A 9 0.03 -2.79 0.77
C ILE A 9 0.36 -1.35 0.44
N ASP A 10 -0.03 -0.44 1.34
CA ASP A 10 0.20 0.99 1.12
C ASP A 10 1.69 1.33 1.20
N THR A 11 2.07 2.41 0.55
CA THR A 11 3.46 2.86 0.46
C THR A 11 4.12 3.05 1.82
N ASN A 12 3.39 3.58 2.80
CA ASN A 12 3.93 3.78 4.14
C ASN A 12 4.35 2.47 4.83
N ILE A 13 3.69 1.37 4.49
CA ILE A 13 4.05 0.03 4.96
C ILE A 13 5.32 -0.46 4.25
N LEU A 14 5.38 -0.31 2.92
CA LEU A 14 6.53 -0.75 2.12
C LEU A 14 7.81 -0.05 2.58
N LEU A 15 7.74 1.25 2.87
CA LEU A 15 8.88 2.03 3.33
C LEU A 15 9.47 1.49 4.65
N ARG A 16 8.62 1.06 5.56
CA ARG A 16 9.07 0.56 6.86
C ARG A 16 9.48 -0.90 6.82
N LEU A 17 8.87 -1.67 5.93
CA LEU A 17 9.23 -3.07 5.70
C LEU A 17 10.70 -3.22 5.29
N THR A 18 11.17 -2.34 4.44
CA THR A 18 12.51 -2.42 3.85
C THR A 18 13.58 -1.66 4.65
N ARG A 19 13.22 -1.13 5.82
CA ARG A 19 14.13 -0.34 6.67
C ARG A 19 14.22 -0.94 8.07
N PRO A 20 15.18 -1.85 8.30
CA PRO A 20 15.29 -2.53 9.61
C PRO A 20 15.47 -1.60 10.81
N LEU A 21 15.99 -0.39 10.61
CA LEU A 21 16.20 0.58 11.68
C LEU A 21 14.99 1.47 11.95
N ASP A 22 13.94 1.37 11.16
CA ASP A 22 12.71 2.12 11.41
C ASP A 22 12.03 1.60 12.68
N SER A 23 11.53 2.52 13.51
CA SER A 23 10.89 2.17 14.79
C SER A 23 9.68 1.26 14.62
N GLN A 24 9.01 1.30 13.48
CA GLN A 24 7.84 0.48 13.18
C GLN A 24 8.16 -0.77 12.37
N HIS A 25 9.42 -1.00 12.02
CA HIS A 25 9.83 -2.13 11.20
C HIS A 25 9.35 -3.47 11.77
N GLN A 26 9.55 -3.69 13.07
CA GLN A 26 9.17 -4.95 13.69
C GLN A 26 7.65 -5.14 13.71
N LEU A 27 6.89 -4.09 13.93
CA LEU A 27 5.44 -4.12 13.86
C LEU A 27 4.99 -4.59 12.47
N ILE A 28 5.56 -4.00 11.42
CA ILE A 28 5.22 -4.35 10.04
C ILE A 28 5.59 -5.80 9.72
N LYS A 29 6.80 -6.23 10.08
CA LYS A 29 7.24 -7.60 9.84
C LYS A 29 6.34 -8.62 10.53
N SER A 30 6.00 -8.39 11.78
CA SER A 30 5.13 -9.27 12.55
C SER A 30 3.72 -9.34 11.95
N THR A 31 3.22 -8.20 11.48
CA THR A 31 1.90 -8.10 10.84
C THR A 31 1.86 -8.92 9.55
N LEU A 32 2.83 -8.73 8.67
CA LEU A 32 2.88 -9.46 7.39
C LEU A 32 3.05 -10.96 7.61
N ARG A 33 3.85 -11.35 8.61
CA ARG A 33 4.01 -12.76 8.97
C ARG A 33 2.69 -13.38 9.43
N ALA A 34 1.93 -12.67 10.26
CA ALA A 34 0.63 -13.14 10.75
C ALA A 34 -0.36 -13.32 9.59
N LEU A 35 -0.41 -12.35 8.68
CA LEU A 35 -1.29 -12.44 7.50
C LEU A 35 -0.87 -13.55 6.55
N ASP A 36 0.43 -13.73 6.34
CA ASP A 36 0.95 -14.81 5.51
C ASP A 36 0.56 -16.18 6.07
N GLN A 37 0.63 -16.35 7.38
CA GLN A 37 0.21 -17.59 8.06
C GLN A 37 -1.28 -17.87 7.88
N GLU A 38 -2.08 -16.84 7.69
CA GLU A 38 -3.52 -16.97 7.39
C GLU A 38 -3.79 -17.22 5.89
N GLY A 39 -2.76 -17.31 5.07
CA GLY A 39 -2.90 -17.52 3.64
C GLY A 39 -3.23 -16.26 2.83
N GLN A 40 -3.07 -15.09 3.40
CA GLN A 40 -3.34 -13.83 2.71
C GLN A 40 -2.22 -13.50 1.72
N GLU A 41 -2.60 -13.03 0.54
CA GLU A 41 -1.66 -12.54 -0.46
C GLU A 41 -1.40 -11.04 -0.30
N PHE A 42 -0.25 -10.58 -0.77
CA PHE A 42 0.14 -9.18 -0.72
C PHE A 42 0.31 -8.62 -2.13
N TYR A 43 -0.23 -7.44 -2.33
CA TYR A 43 -0.25 -6.78 -3.64
C TYR A 43 0.31 -5.36 -3.53
N PHE A 44 0.92 -4.89 -4.59
CA PHE A 44 1.32 -3.50 -4.73
C PHE A 44 1.02 -3.02 -6.14
N SER A 45 0.98 -1.71 -6.32
CA SER A 45 0.72 -1.09 -7.62
C SER A 45 1.95 -0.29 -8.08
N LEU A 46 1.94 0.12 -9.34
CA LEU A 46 2.95 1.04 -9.86
C LEU A 46 2.98 2.34 -9.04
N GLN A 47 1.81 2.85 -8.65
CA GLN A 47 1.74 4.05 -7.81
C GLN A 47 2.49 3.86 -6.49
N ASN A 48 2.29 2.73 -5.81
CA ASN A 48 3.01 2.43 -4.57
C ASN A 48 4.52 2.44 -4.78
N MET A 49 4.98 1.84 -5.87
CA MET A 49 6.40 1.79 -6.18
C MET A 49 6.96 3.17 -6.53
N ALA A 50 6.22 3.96 -7.28
CA ALA A 50 6.63 5.32 -7.62
C ALA A 50 6.74 6.21 -6.36
N GLU A 51 5.77 6.12 -5.47
CA GLU A 51 5.79 6.85 -4.19
C GLU A 51 6.93 6.35 -3.29
N TYR A 52 7.15 5.04 -3.25
CA TYR A 52 8.25 4.42 -2.51
C TYR A 52 9.59 5.00 -2.96
N TRP A 53 9.82 5.05 -4.27
CA TRP A 53 11.06 5.59 -4.84
C TRP A 53 11.19 7.09 -4.55
N ASN A 54 10.11 7.84 -4.70
CA ASN A 54 10.10 9.28 -4.43
C ASN A 54 10.52 9.59 -2.99
N VAL A 55 9.89 8.96 -2.00
CA VAL A 55 10.22 9.19 -0.58
C VAL A 55 11.64 8.71 -0.27
N SER A 56 12.03 7.56 -0.81
CA SER A 56 13.35 6.97 -0.57
C SER A 56 14.49 7.87 -1.08
N THR A 57 14.29 8.56 -2.21
CA THR A 57 15.30 9.45 -2.81
C THR A 57 15.25 10.88 -2.29
N HIS A 58 14.11 11.30 -1.72
CA HIS A 58 13.97 12.67 -1.21
C HIS A 58 14.99 12.94 -0.11
N PRO A 59 15.59 14.12 -0.06
CA PRO A 59 16.52 14.48 1.01
C PRO A 59 15.86 14.38 2.40
N ILE A 60 16.65 14.04 3.40
CA ILE A 60 16.18 13.95 4.77
C ILE A 60 15.55 15.28 5.23
N GLU A 61 16.12 16.42 4.79
CA GLU A 61 15.63 17.75 5.11
C GLU A 61 14.25 18.05 4.51
N GLN A 62 13.78 17.24 3.56
CA GLN A 62 12.50 17.39 2.89
C GLN A 62 11.58 16.19 3.17
N ASN A 63 11.71 15.61 4.35
CA ASN A 63 10.91 14.46 4.80
C ASN A 63 11.13 13.18 3.99
N GLY A 64 12.29 13.05 3.35
CA GLY A 64 12.69 11.85 2.64
C GLY A 64 13.67 11.02 3.46
N TYR A 65 14.10 9.91 2.89
CA TYR A 65 15.07 9.03 3.54
C TYR A 65 16.50 9.23 3.03
N GLY A 66 16.70 9.97 1.95
CA GLY A 66 18.03 10.26 1.41
C GLY A 66 18.86 9.01 1.10
N LEU A 67 18.22 7.93 0.66
CA LEU A 67 18.88 6.65 0.43
C LEU A 67 19.70 6.66 -0.86
N LEU A 68 20.75 5.85 -0.88
CA LEU A 68 21.52 5.58 -2.08
C LEU A 68 20.72 4.65 -3.01
N LYS A 69 20.97 4.80 -4.31
CA LYS A 69 20.27 4.00 -5.34
C LYS A 69 20.38 2.49 -5.07
N ALA A 70 21.56 2.02 -4.66
CA ALA A 70 21.74 0.60 -4.37
C ALA A 70 20.84 0.10 -3.23
N GLU A 71 20.64 0.92 -2.20
CA GLU A 71 19.78 0.59 -1.07
C GLU A 71 18.31 0.53 -1.51
N ILE A 72 17.90 1.47 -2.38
CA ILE A 72 16.53 1.52 -2.89
C ILE A 72 16.23 0.30 -3.76
N ILE A 73 17.15 -0.07 -4.65
CA ILE A 73 16.99 -1.25 -5.52
C ILE A 73 16.86 -2.51 -4.67
N LYS A 74 17.63 -2.64 -3.60
CA LYS A 74 17.53 -3.78 -2.69
C LYS A 74 16.14 -3.86 -2.06
N GLY A 75 15.59 -2.73 -1.63
CA GLY A 75 14.23 -2.67 -1.09
C GLY A 75 13.16 -3.04 -2.13
N VAL A 76 13.31 -2.54 -3.35
CA VAL A 76 12.40 -2.87 -4.46
C VAL A 76 12.42 -4.38 -4.73
N GLU A 77 13.59 -4.99 -4.77
CA GLU A 77 13.72 -6.43 -4.98
C GLU A 77 13.06 -7.23 -3.85
N GLU A 78 13.19 -6.79 -2.61
CA GLU A 78 12.51 -7.41 -1.46
C GLU A 78 10.99 -7.39 -1.64
N ILE A 79 10.44 -6.25 -2.07
CA ILE A 79 9.00 -6.13 -2.34
C ILE A 79 8.58 -7.07 -3.47
N GLU A 80 9.33 -7.09 -4.56
CA GLU A 80 9.03 -7.93 -5.72
C GLU A 80 9.05 -9.42 -5.41
N LEU A 81 9.91 -9.85 -4.48
CA LEU A 81 10.02 -11.26 -4.07
C LEU A 81 8.83 -11.72 -3.22
N THR A 82 8.16 -10.81 -2.52
CA THR A 82 7.14 -11.16 -1.53
C THR A 82 5.74 -10.74 -1.92
N MET A 83 5.59 -9.87 -2.91
CA MET A 83 4.31 -9.28 -3.30
C MET A 83 4.09 -9.35 -4.80
N VAL A 84 2.82 -9.25 -5.20
CA VAL A 84 2.41 -9.33 -6.60
C VAL A 84 2.03 -7.94 -7.11
N LEU A 85 2.59 -7.55 -8.25
CA LEU A 85 2.23 -6.29 -8.89
C LEU A 85 0.85 -6.39 -9.54
N LEU A 86 -0.02 -5.43 -9.22
CA LEU A 86 -1.28 -5.22 -9.92
C LEU A 86 -1.07 -4.19 -11.02
N ALA A 87 -1.21 -4.62 -12.27
CA ALA A 87 -1.05 -3.72 -13.41
C ALA A 87 -2.24 -2.77 -13.54
N ASP A 88 -1.97 -1.53 -13.93
CA ASP A 88 -3.03 -0.59 -14.32
C ASP A 88 -3.73 -1.12 -15.57
N THR A 89 -5.07 -1.05 -15.57
CA THR A 89 -5.91 -1.43 -16.72
C THR A 89 -6.79 -0.26 -17.12
N ASP A 90 -7.43 -0.36 -18.28
CA ASP A 90 -8.36 0.67 -18.75
C ASP A 90 -9.51 0.88 -17.74
N GLN A 91 -9.92 -0.17 -17.04
CA GLN A 91 -10.95 -0.08 -16.01
C GLN A 91 -10.54 0.83 -14.84
N VAL A 92 -9.27 0.88 -14.51
CA VAL A 92 -8.79 1.69 -13.38
C VAL A 92 -9.12 3.16 -13.59
N TYR A 93 -8.95 3.68 -14.79
CA TYR A 93 -9.30 5.08 -15.09
C TYR A 93 -10.79 5.34 -14.89
N SER A 94 -11.64 4.49 -15.45
CA SER A 94 -13.10 4.66 -15.34
C SER A 94 -13.56 4.60 -13.88
N MET A 95 -13.02 3.65 -13.12
CA MET A 95 -13.34 3.50 -11.70
C MET A 95 -12.85 4.69 -10.89
N TRP A 96 -11.63 5.14 -11.15
CA TRP A 96 -11.07 6.31 -10.47
C TRP A 96 -11.92 7.56 -10.72
N ARG A 97 -12.27 7.81 -11.98
CA ARG A 97 -13.10 8.94 -12.36
C ARG A 97 -14.44 8.92 -11.62
N GLN A 98 -15.08 7.74 -11.56
CA GLN A 98 -16.34 7.57 -10.86
C GLN A 98 -16.20 7.82 -9.36
N LEU A 99 -15.14 7.31 -8.73
CA LEU A 99 -14.87 7.53 -7.31
C LEU A 99 -14.65 9.00 -6.98
N VAL A 100 -13.85 9.69 -7.77
CA VAL A 100 -13.53 11.11 -7.56
C VAL A 100 -14.79 11.96 -7.64
N ILE A 101 -15.64 11.69 -8.60
CA ILE A 101 -16.90 12.42 -8.77
C ILE A 101 -17.90 12.10 -7.66
N SER A 102 -18.11 10.82 -7.39
CA SER A 102 -19.11 10.36 -6.42
C SER A 102 -18.79 10.75 -4.98
N HIS A 103 -17.52 10.83 -4.63
CA HIS A 103 -17.09 11.12 -3.25
C HIS A 103 -16.49 12.52 -3.09
N ASN A 104 -16.62 13.37 -4.10
CA ASN A 104 -16.09 14.75 -4.07
C ASN A 104 -14.62 14.82 -3.63
N VAL A 105 -13.81 13.94 -4.16
CA VAL A 105 -12.39 13.85 -3.81
C VAL A 105 -11.64 15.07 -4.34
N ARG A 106 -10.79 15.67 -3.52
CA ARG A 106 -10.06 16.90 -3.86
C ARG A 106 -8.57 16.79 -3.55
N GLY A 107 -7.78 17.55 -4.34
CA GLY A 107 -6.35 17.69 -4.07
C GLY A 107 -5.62 16.36 -4.11
N VAL A 108 -4.66 16.20 -3.21
CA VAL A 108 -3.81 14.99 -3.16
C VAL A 108 -4.58 13.71 -2.86
N GLN A 109 -5.79 13.81 -2.35
CA GLN A 109 -6.63 12.65 -2.07
C GLN A 109 -7.06 11.90 -3.33
N VAL A 110 -6.92 12.50 -4.51
CA VAL A 110 -7.14 11.82 -5.80
C VAL A 110 -6.20 10.62 -5.97
N HIS A 111 -5.05 10.63 -5.32
CA HIS A 111 -4.10 9.52 -5.36
C HIS A 111 -4.59 8.34 -4.50
N ASP A 112 -5.23 8.60 -3.36
CA ASP A 112 -5.87 7.55 -2.56
C ASP A 112 -7.01 6.91 -3.32
N ALA A 113 -7.82 7.72 -4.01
CA ALA A 113 -8.90 7.23 -4.88
C ALA A 113 -8.36 6.31 -5.99
N ARG A 114 -7.16 6.59 -6.50
CA ARG A 114 -6.53 5.74 -7.51
C ARG A 114 -6.16 4.36 -6.95
N LEU A 115 -5.67 4.30 -5.72
CA LEU A 115 -5.41 3.02 -5.06
C LEU A 115 -6.71 2.23 -4.86
N VAL A 116 -7.77 2.90 -4.46
CA VAL A 116 -9.10 2.27 -4.33
C VAL A 116 -9.59 1.75 -5.69
N ALA A 117 -9.40 2.52 -6.75
CA ALA A 117 -9.79 2.11 -8.09
C ALA A 117 -9.09 0.83 -8.54
N ILE A 118 -7.78 0.71 -8.31
CA ILE A 118 -7.05 -0.50 -8.68
C ILE A 118 -7.50 -1.69 -7.81
N MET A 119 -7.78 -1.45 -6.54
CA MET A 119 -8.33 -2.51 -5.67
C MET A 119 -9.66 -3.04 -6.22
N GLN A 120 -10.57 -2.15 -6.58
CA GLN A 120 -11.87 -2.52 -7.11
C GLN A 120 -11.73 -3.27 -8.44
N ALA A 121 -10.80 -2.85 -9.30
CA ALA A 121 -10.57 -3.53 -10.58
C ALA A 121 -10.15 -4.99 -10.40
N TYR A 122 -9.50 -5.32 -9.29
CA TYR A 122 -9.01 -6.67 -9.00
C TYR A 122 -9.81 -7.41 -7.93
N GLY A 123 -10.89 -6.82 -7.44
CA GLY A 123 -11.76 -7.46 -6.45
C GLY A 123 -11.19 -7.46 -5.03
N LEU A 124 -10.22 -6.59 -4.75
CA LEU A 124 -9.67 -6.43 -3.40
C LEU A 124 -10.51 -5.43 -2.59
N THR A 125 -10.73 -5.75 -1.33
CA THR A 125 -11.49 -4.90 -0.42
C THR A 125 -10.68 -4.38 0.76
N ARG A 126 -9.45 -4.88 0.98
CA ARG A 126 -8.65 -4.51 2.15
C ARG A 126 -7.32 -3.90 1.73
N ILE A 127 -6.97 -2.80 2.41
CA ILE A 127 -5.67 -2.15 2.28
C ILE A 127 -5.00 -2.10 3.65
N LEU A 128 -3.74 -2.53 3.72
CA LEU A 128 -2.92 -2.40 4.92
C LEU A 128 -2.22 -1.06 4.89
N THR A 129 -2.49 -0.22 5.86
CA THR A 129 -1.98 1.16 5.90
C THR A 129 -1.82 1.65 7.32
N LEU A 130 -0.88 2.57 7.53
CA LEU A 130 -0.74 3.29 8.80
C LEU A 130 -1.74 4.46 8.89
N ASN A 131 -2.29 4.90 7.75
CA ASN A 131 -3.19 6.07 7.66
C ASN A 131 -4.61 5.62 7.28
N THR A 132 -5.27 4.89 8.17
CA THR A 132 -6.60 4.32 7.89
C THR A 132 -7.65 5.39 7.59
N GLY A 133 -7.52 6.58 8.19
CA GLY A 133 -8.46 7.69 7.97
C GLY A 133 -8.53 8.16 6.52
N ASP A 134 -7.47 7.99 5.74
CA ASP A 134 -7.42 8.43 4.35
C ASP A 134 -8.42 7.68 3.45
N PHE A 135 -8.90 6.53 3.90
CA PHE A 135 -9.77 5.65 3.11
C PHE A 135 -11.21 5.57 3.64
N GLU A 136 -11.54 6.28 4.71
CA GLU A 136 -12.86 6.21 5.36
C GLU A 136 -14.01 6.61 4.44
N ARG A 137 -13.77 7.50 3.48
CA ARG A 137 -14.79 7.95 2.53
C ARG A 137 -15.21 6.88 1.53
N PHE A 138 -14.46 5.79 1.41
CA PHE A 138 -14.73 4.73 0.43
C PHE A 138 -15.36 3.53 1.14
N PRO A 139 -16.71 3.40 1.12
CA PRO A 139 -17.39 2.41 1.95
C PRO A 139 -17.12 0.96 1.57
N ASP A 140 -16.70 0.71 0.34
CA ASP A 140 -16.41 -0.65 -0.14
C ASP A 140 -14.99 -1.12 0.21
N ILE A 141 -14.19 -0.27 0.83
CA ILE A 141 -12.80 -0.56 1.19
C ILE A 141 -12.66 -0.55 2.70
N VAL A 142 -11.96 -1.55 3.21
CA VAL A 142 -11.60 -1.63 4.63
C VAL A 142 -10.11 -1.32 4.75
N ALA A 143 -9.78 -0.22 5.41
CA ALA A 143 -8.41 0.12 5.74
C ALA A 143 -8.05 -0.52 7.08
N VAL A 144 -6.98 -1.31 7.09
CA VAL A 144 -6.56 -2.07 8.26
C VAL A 144 -5.19 -1.56 8.72
N HIS A 145 -5.12 -1.18 9.99
CA HIS A 145 -3.85 -0.80 10.61
C HIS A 145 -3.11 -2.05 11.07
N PRO A 146 -1.76 -2.11 10.95
CA PRO A 146 -0.99 -3.27 11.41
C PRO A 146 -1.29 -3.71 12.83
N SER A 147 -1.50 -2.78 13.76
CA SER A 147 -1.82 -3.12 15.14
C SER A 147 -3.15 -3.87 15.29
N GLN A 148 -4.11 -3.63 14.39
CA GLN A 148 -5.39 -4.36 14.39
C GLN A 148 -5.22 -5.82 14.00
N VAL A 149 -4.31 -6.10 13.06
CA VAL A 149 -3.99 -7.48 12.65
C VAL A 149 -3.41 -8.26 13.82
N LEU A 150 -2.44 -7.69 14.52
CA LEU A 150 -1.80 -8.34 15.65
C LEU A 150 -2.75 -8.53 16.84
N ALA A 151 -3.65 -7.58 17.08
CA ALA A 151 -4.66 -7.70 18.13
C ALA A 151 -5.62 -8.85 17.83
N ALA A 152 -6.02 -9.04 16.58
CA ALA A 152 -6.93 -10.11 16.16
C ALA A 152 -6.26 -11.50 16.17
N SER A 153 -4.92 -11.56 16.06
CA SER A 153 -4.15 -12.80 16.01
C SER A 153 -3.90 -13.41 17.40
N ARG A 154 -4.22 -12.70 18.47
CA ARG A 154 -3.98 -13.14 19.86
C ARG A 154 -5.10 -14.03 20.38
#